data_83bccf327e4cd1061e32e42d54ee192c
#
_entry.id   83bccf327e4cd1061e32e42d54ee192c
#
_cell.length_a   1.000
_cell.length_b   1.000
_cell.length_c   1.000
_cell.angle_alpha   90.00
_cell.angle_beta   90.00
_cell.angle_gamma   90.00
#
_symmetry.space_group_name_H-M   'P 1'
#
loop_
_entity.id
_entity.type
_entity.pdbx_description
1 polymer ?
#
loop_
_entity_poly.entity_id
_entity_poly.type
_entity_poly.pdbx_seq_one_letter_code
_entity_poly.pdbx_strand_id
1 'polypeptide(L)'
;MRSLYCGEVNESHIGQEITLCGWVNKRRDLGAVIFLDLRDREGLVQIVYDPDLPEVIKKANTLRNEFCVQIKGKVRARPEGQVNKDMKTGAIEVLGLELTILNKSAPLPLDSNQINSEELRLKYRYLDLRRVEMTERLRFRAKVTSKIRSSLENEGFLDIETPILTAATPEGARDYLVPSRTHKGQFFALPQSPQLFKQLLMMSGMERYYQIVKCFRDEDLRADRQPEFTQIDIETSFMSSDQVMAITEKMIRELFQEMLNVDLGNFPRMSYAEAMMRFGSDKPDLRNPLELIDVADILKDVEFKVFSGPANDENGRVAVICVPQGAAKFSRKGLDDLTKFVGIYGAKGMPWLKVKDIDAGLEGLQSPILKFLSEEVVKALLARTKAKTGDIIFFGSDQYNVVTESLGALRLKLGEDLALLQGDWKPLWVVDFPMFEQVEGHLHAIHHPFTAPTGLTAAELEANPVGALSDAYDMVLNGCELGGGSVRIHNQDMQAAVFRILGISDDEAQEKFGFLLEALQYGAPPHAGLAFGLDRLVMLMTGASSIREVMAFPKTTTAACPLTNAPGKANPEQLKELGIATIVEGKNNCCIDE
;
A
#
# COMPACT_ATOMS: atom_id res chain seq x y z
N MET A 1 -25.74 -7.99 -30.00
CA MET A 1 -26.20 -6.67 -29.56
C MET A 1 -25.22 -5.58 -29.98
N ARG A 2 -23.91 -5.73 -29.81
CA ARG A 2 -22.86 -4.85 -30.38
C ARG A 2 -21.96 -5.62 -31.32
N SER A 3 -21.42 -4.96 -32.36
CA SER A 3 -20.41 -5.54 -33.24
C SER A 3 -18.98 -5.16 -32.84
N LEU A 4 -18.80 -4.01 -32.17
CA LEU A 4 -17.51 -3.43 -31.83
C LEU A 4 -17.63 -2.57 -30.58
N TYR A 5 -16.53 -2.35 -29.83
CA TYR A 5 -16.48 -1.39 -28.74
C TYR A 5 -16.24 0.04 -29.26
N CYS A 6 -16.77 1.04 -28.53
CA CYS A 6 -16.65 2.45 -28.92
C CYS A 6 -15.19 2.90 -29.06
N GLY A 7 -14.34 2.57 -28.09
CA GLY A 7 -12.93 2.97 -28.12
C GLY A 7 -12.03 2.16 -29.06
N GLU A 8 -12.58 1.16 -29.73
CA GLU A 8 -11.87 0.32 -30.74
C GLU A 8 -12.13 0.75 -32.18
N VAL A 9 -13.13 1.62 -32.39
CA VAL A 9 -13.43 2.12 -33.73
C VAL A 9 -12.27 2.98 -34.24
N ASN A 10 -11.80 2.68 -35.46
CA ASN A 10 -10.66 3.35 -36.07
C ASN A 10 -10.82 3.47 -37.60
N GLU A 11 -9.82 4.03 -38.26
CA GLU A 11 -9.86 4.30 -39.70
C GLU A 11 -10.08 3.05 -40.59
N SER A 12 -9.67 1.87 -40.13
CA SER A 12 -9.88 0.61 -40.90
C SER A 12 -11.37 0.21 -41.00
N HIS A 13 -12.23 0.82 -40.19
CA HIS A 13 -13.67 0.57 -40.21
C HIS A 13 -14.43 1.57 -41.11
N ILE A 14 -13.77 2.55 -41.75
CA ILE A 14 -14.41 3.53 -42.62
C ILE A 14 -15.19 2.84 -43.72
N GLY A 15 -16.44 3.25 -43.90
CA GLY A 15 -17.37 2.68 -44.86
C GLY A 15 -18.21 1.51 -44.34
N GLN A 16 -17.83 0.90 -43.21
CA GLN A 16 -18.55 -0.23 -42.61
C GLN A 16 -19.74 0.25 -41.77
N GLU A 17 -20.79 -0.54 -41.78
CA GLU A 17 -21.90 -0.40 -40.82
C GLU A 17 -21.57 -1.19 -39.56
N ILE A 18 -21.65 -0.52 -38.41
CA ILE A 18 -21.37 -1.10 -37.10
C ILE A 18 -22.52 -0.84 -36.12
N THR A 19 -22.63 -1.70 -35.13
CA THR A 19 -23.57 -1.53 -34.01
C THR A 19 -22.78 -1.31 -32.73
N LEU A 20 -23.04 -0.19 -32.07
CA LEU A 20 -22.41 0.22 -30.82
C LEU A 20 -23.42 0.22 -29.68
N CYS A 21 -23.00 -0.09 -28.48
CA CYS A 21 -23.79 0.03 -27.25
C CYS A 21 -22.96 0.74 -26.19
N GLY A 22 -23.55 1.69 -25.49
CA GLY A 22 -22.85 2.45 -24.47
C GLY A 22 -23.74 3.45 -23.78
N TRP A 23 -23.11 4.34 -23.06
CA TRP A 23 -23.74 5.45 -22.37
C TRP A 23 -23.45 6.77 -23.07
N VAL A 24 -24.47 7.64 -23.13
CA VAL A 24 -24.33 9.02 -23.62
C VAL A 24 -23.44 9.80 -22.67
N ASN A 25 -22.21 10.08 -23.07
CA ASN A 25 -21.26 10.84 -22.26
C ASN A 25 -21.56 12.34 -22.36
N LYS A 26 -21.73 12.85 -23.58
CA LYS A 26 -22.05 14.26 -23.84
C LYS A 26 -22.87 14.39 -25.11
N ARG A 27 -23.91 15.23 -25.07
CA ARG A 27 -24.67 15.62 -26.24
C ARG A 27 -24.43 17.10 -26.54
N ARG A 28 -24.19 17.42 -27.81
CA ARG A 28 -24.06 18.79 -28.34
C ARG A 28 -25.05 18.96 -29.47
N ASP A 29 -25.86 19.99 -29.38
CA ASP A 29 -26.83 20.38 -30.39
C ASP A 29 -26.36 21.66 -31.08
N LEU A 30 -26.08 21.58 -32.38
CA LEU A 30 -25.63 22.69 -33.19
C LEU A 30 -26.70 23.08 -34.24
N GLY A 31 -27.95 23.01 -33.82
CA GLY A 31 -29.12 23.37 -34.65
C GLY A 31 -29.58 22.20 -35.50
N ALA A 32 -29.07 22.05 -36.72
CA ALA A 32 -29.49 21.00 -37.63
C ALA A 32 -28.80 19.63 -37.37
N VAL A 33 -27.68 19.61 -36.67
CA VAL A 33 -26.85 18.41 -36.44
C VAL A 33 -26.69 18.17 -34.96
N ILE A 34 -26.81 16.90 -34.53
CA ILE A 34 -26.58 16.49 -33.17
C ILE A 34 -25.30 15.66 -33.11
N PHE A 35 -24.37 16.08 -32.26
CA PHE A 35 -23.20 15.32 -31.92
C PHE A 35 -23.39 14.63 -30.57
N LEU A 36 -23.03 13.35 -30.51
CA LEU A 36 -23.13 12.53 -29.33
C LEU A 36 -21.78 11.84 -29.08
N ASP A 37 -21.20 12.04 -27.90
CA ASP A 37 -20.07 11.25 -27.48
C ASP A 37 -20.62 10.00 -26.77
N LEU A 38 -20.48 8.84 -27.39
CA LEU A 38 -20.88 7.53 -26.84
C LEU A 38 -19.70 6.90 -26.13
N ARG A 39 -19.91 6.46 -24.88
CA ARG A 39 -18.90 5.87 -24.02
C ARG A 39 -19.21 4.41 -23.72
N ASP A 40 -18.16 3.58 -23.77
CA ASP A 40 -18.14 2.27 -23.13
C ASP A 40 -16.81 2.06 -22.37
N ARG A 41 -16.51 0.85 -21.96
CA ARG A 41 -15.31 0.55 -21.18
C ARG A 41 -13.99 0.75 -21.96
N GLU A 42 -14.04 0.71 -23.29
CA GLU A 42 -12.85 0.86 -24.15
C GLU A 42 -12.59 2.32 -24.54
N GLY A 43 -13.57 3.21 -24.32
CA GLY A 43 -13.41 4.64 -24.54
C GLY A 43 -14.61 5.32 -25.17
N LEU A 44 -14.34 6.38 -25.90
CA LEU A 44 -15.33 7.28 -26.51
C LEU A 44 -15.29 7.18 -28.02
N VAL A 45 -16.47 7.34 -28.66
CA VAL A 45 -16.58 7.60 -30.09
C VAL A 45 -17.64 8.67 -30.34
N GLN A 46 -17.39 9.56 -31.30
CA GLN A 46 -18.37 10.56 -31.71
C GLN A 46 -19.39 9.94 -32.67
N ILE A 47 -20.65 10.11 -32.36
CA ILE A 47 -21.79 9.81 -33.23
C ILE A 47 -22.33 11.13 -33.76
N VAL A 48 -22.70 11.16 -35.02
CA VAL A 48 -23.29 12.32 -35.69
C VAL A 48 -24.67 11.95 -36.23
N TYR A 49 -25.66 12.77 -35.98
CA TYR A 49 -26.99 12.67 -36.58
C TYR A 49 -27.20 13.84 -37.50
N ASP A 50 -27.28 13.56 -38.79
CA ASP A 50 -27.52 14.55 -39.84
C ASP A 50 -29.04 14.80 -40.06
N PRO A 51 -29.45 15.98 -40.53
CA PRO A 51 -30.86 16.32 -40.72
C PRO A 51 -31.60 15.46 -41.73
N ASP A 52 -30.88 14.69 -42.55
CA ASP A 52 -31.48 13.83 -43.57
C ASP A 52 -32.28 12.63 -42.98
N LEU A 53 -32.16 12.39 -41.67
CA LEU A 53 -32.86 11.32 -40.95
C LEU A 53 -33.77 11.90 -39.85
N PRO A 54 -34.92 12.51 -40.18
CA PRO A 54 -35.73 13.29 -39.25
C PRO A 54 -36.25 12.47 -38.04
N GLU A 55 -36.59 11.21 -38.22
CA GLU A 55 -37.11 10.37 -37.14
C GLU A 55 -35.97 9.99 -36.13
N VAL A 56 -34.75 9.80 -36.61
CA VAL A 56 -33.62 9.49 -35.74
C VAL A 56 -33.16 10.74 -34.98
N ILE A 57 -33.09 11.88 -35.64
CA ILE A 57 -32.80 13.19 -34.99
C ILE A 57 -33.85 13.51 -33.91
N LYS A 58 -35.13 13.30 -34.15
CA LYS A 58 -36.17 13.52 -33.17
C LYS A 58 -35.94 12.67 -31.91
N LYS A 59 -35.49 11.40 -32.06
CA LYS A 59 -35.07 10.55 -30.94
C LYS A 59 -33.80 11.06 -30.29
N ALA A 60 -32.78 11.42 -31.07
CA ALA A 60 -31.50 11.93 -30.57
C ALA A 60 -31.65 13.21 -29.75
N ASN A 61 -32.65 14.06 -30.08
CA ASN A 61 -33.02 15.24 -29.31
C ASN A 61 -33.51 14.92 -27.90
N THR A 62 -34.05 13.73 -27.66
CA THR A 62 -34.53 13.32 -26.33
C THR A 62 -33.42 12.78 -25.45
N LEU A 63 -32.22 12.50 -25.99
CA LEU A 63 -31.11 11.93 -25.25
C LEU A 63 -30.61 12.91 -24.19
N ARG A 64 -30.26 12.36 -23.06
CA ARG A 64 -29.57 13.04 -21.95
C ARG A 64 -28.32 12.23 -21.54
N ASN A 65 -27.41 12.87 -20.83
CA ASN A 65 -26.23 12.22 -20.32
C ASN A 65 -26.60 10.95 -19.54
N GLU A 66 -25.77 9.93 -19.68
CA GLU A 66 -25.90 8.61 -19.05
C GLU A 66 -27.11 7.78 -19.50
N PHE A 67 -27.85 8.19 -20.54
CA PHE A 67 -28.78 7.26 -21.17
C PHE A 67 -28.00 6.10 -21.78
N CYS A 68 -28.46 4.87 -21.54
CA CYS A 68 -27.91 3.67 -22.16
C CYS A 68 -28.58 3.46 -23.53
N VAL A 69 -27.78 3.38 -24.57
CA VAL A 69 -28.28 3.36 -25.95
C VAL A 69 -27.59 2.29 -26.80
N GLN A 70 -28.28 1.84 -27.83
CA GLN A 70 -27.74 1.10 -28.95
C GLN A 70 -27.85 1.95 -30.21
N ILE A 71 -26.78 2.06 -30.97
CA ILE A 71 -26.69 2.86 -32.18
C ILE A 71 -26.15 1.98 -33.29
N LYS A 72 -26.89 1.89 -34.41
CA LYS A 72 -26.36 1.36 -35.66
C LYS A 72 -25.99 2.53 -36.53
N GLY A 73 -24.79 2.48 -37.12
CA GLY A 73 -24.30 3.61 -37.91
C GLY A 73 -23.15 3.22 -38.82
N LYS A 74 -22.82 4.12 -39.74
CA LYS A 74 -21.75 3.98 -40.71
C LYS A 74 -20.54 4.78 -40.29
N VAL A 75 -19.38 4.15 -40.24
CA VAL A 75 -18.12 4.82 -39.88
C VAL A 75 -17.66 5.68 -41.05
N ARG A 76 -17.25 6.94 -40.76
CA ARG A 76 -16.68 7.84 -41.74
C ARG A 76 -15.50 8.62 -41.15
N ALA A 77 -14.61 9.12 -42.00
CA ALA A 77 -13.57 10.04 -41.57
C ALA A 77 -14.20 11.36 -41.10
N ARG A 78 -13.64 11.99 -40.08
CA ARG A 78 -14.04 13.38 -39.75
C ARG A 78 -13.60 14.34 -40.87
N PRO A 79 -14.36 15.41 -41.11
CA PRO A 79 -13.97 16.45 -42.05
C PRO A 79 -12.59 17.01 -41.72
N GLU A 80 -11.88 17.45 -42.76
CA GLU A 80 -10.58 18.09 -42.62
C GLU A 80 -10.68 19.32 -41.68
N GLY A 81 -9.77 19.42 -40.71
CA GLY A 81 -9.80 20.43 -39.65
C GLY A 81 -10.69 20.13 -38.44
N GLN A 82 -11.47 19.03 -38.43
CA GLN A 82 -12.31 18.61 -37.30
C GLN A 82 -11.78 17.38 -36.57
N VAL A 83 -10.58 16.91 -36.91
CA VAL A 83 -9.89 15.81 -36.21
C VAL A 83 -9.60 16.22 -34.78
N ASN A 84 -10.07 15.44 -33.82
CA ASN A 84 -9.80 15.66 -32.38
C ASN A 84 -8.61 14.82 -31.93
N LYS A 85 -7.45 15.46 -31.74
CA LYS A 85 -6.21 14.79 -31.31
C LYS A 85 -6.24 14.30 -29.87
N ASP A 86 -7.15 14.81 -29.04
CA ASP A 86 -7.29 14.43 -27.62
C ASP A 86 -8.15 13.17 -27.44
N MET A 87 -8.67 12.61 -28.52
CA MET A 87 -9.53 11.46 -28.52
C MET A 87 -8.94 10.34 -29.37
N LYS A 88 -8.78 9.13 -28.81
CA LYS A 88 -8.21 7.98 -29.51
C LYS A 88 -8.91 7.69 -30.85
N THR A 89 -10.23 7.87 -30.90
CA THR A 89 -11.07 7.71 -32.09
C THR A 89 -11.27 9.01 -32.87
N GLY A 90 -10.48 10.03 -32.60
CA GLY A 90 -10.73 11.40 -33.05
C GLY A 90 -10.55 11.65 -34.55
N ALA A 91 -9.98 10.72 -35.30
CA ALA A 91 -9.88 10.79 -36.77
C ALA A 91 -11.18 10.37 -37.46
N ILE A 92 -12.05 9.65 -36.77
CA ILE A 92 -13.30 9.11 -37.31
C ILE A 92 -14.54 9.59 -36.50
N GLU A 93 -15.69 9.40 -37.12
CA GLU A 93 -16.98 9.53 -36.47
C GLU A 93 -17.96 8.50 -37.06
N VAL A 94 -19.06 8.27 -36.38
CA VAL A 94 -20.11 7.35 -36.84
C VAL A 94 -21.36 8.12 -37.20
N LEU A 95 -21.79 8.05 -38.44
CA LEU A 95 -23.09 8.55 -38.87
C LEU A 95 -24.17 7.62 -38.31
N GLY A 96 -24.98 8.10 -37.38
CA GLY A 96 -26.03 7.34 -36.72
C GLY A 96 -27.24 7.14 -37.63
N LEU A 97 -27.49 5.88 -38.03
CA LEU A 97 -28.62 5.49 -38.89
C LEU A 97 -29.83 5.04 -38.08
N GLU A 98 -29.61 4.31 -37.00
CA GLU A 98 -30.67 3.85 -36.09
C GLU A 98 -30.27 4.13 -34.65
N LEU A 99 -31.25 4.47 -33.81
CA LEU A 99 -31.09 4.75 -32.39
C LEU A 99 -32.14 4.02 -31.57
N THR A 100 -31.70 3.20 -30.63
CA THR A 100 -32.55 2.56 -29.63
C THR A 100 -32.13 2.99 -28.23
N ILE A 101 -33.06 3.60 -27.48
CA ILE A 101 -32.83 3.87 -26.06
C ILE A 101 -33.10 2.59 -25.30
N LEU A 102 -32.04 1.98 -24.76
CA LEU A 102 -32.15 0.76 -23.98
C LEU A 102 -32.66 1.07 -22.56
N ASN A 103 -32.14 2.16 -21.97
CA ASN A 103 -32.60 2.64 -20.68
C ASN A 103 -32.34 4.14 -20.53
N LYS A 104 -33.23 4.82 -19.81
CA LYS A 104 -33.09 6.24 -19.47
C LYS A 104 -32.35 6.40 -18.16
N SER A 105 -31.69 7.53 -17.98
CA SER A 105 -31.04 7.91 -16.71
C SER A 105 -31.83 9.03 -16.03
N ALA A 106 -31.94 8.97 -14.71
CA ALA A 106 -32.27 10.13 -13.90
C ALA A 106 -31.07 11.11 -13.86
N PRO A 107 -31.27 12.35 -13.41
CA PRO A 107 -30.16 13.25 -13.13
C PRO A 107 -29.17 12.61 -12.18
N LEU A 108 -27.85 12.72 -12.52
CA LEU A 108 -26.82 12.09 -11.72
C LEU A 108 -26.66 12.78 -10.36
N PRO A 109 -26.47 12.02 -9.28
CA PRO A 109 -26.14 12.58 -7.97
C PRO A 109 -24.67 13.01 -7.86
N LEU A 110 -23.82 12.64 -8.82
CA LEU A 110 -22.42 13.05 -8.93
C LEU A 110 -22.30 14.13 -10.01
N ASP A 111 -21.59 15.22 -9.70
CA ASP A 111 -21.25 16.22 -10.70
C ASP A 111 -19.97 15.79 -11.44
N SER A 112 -20.07 15.60 -12.76
CA SER A 112 -18.92 15.23 -13.59
C SER A 112 -17.89 16.36 -13.77
N ASN A 113 -18.25 17.60 -13.46
CA ASN A 113 -17.41 18.78 -13.66
C ASN A 113 -16.80 19.32 -12.35
N GLN A 114 -17.13 18.73 -11.20
CA GLN A 114 -16.64 19.16 -9.88
C GLN A 114 -15.97 18.01 -9.12
N ILE A 115 -15.19 18.38 -8.12
CA ILE A 115 -14.62 17.41 -7.18
C ILE A 115 -15.73 17.01 -6.20
N ASN A 116 -16.21 15.78 -6.34
CA ASN A 116 -17.18 15.20 -5.40
C ASN A 116 -16.47 14.72 -4.13
N SER A 117 -17.13 14.81 -2.97
CA SER A 117 -16.59 14.24 -1.73
C SER A 117 -16.37 12.73 -1.85
N GLU A 118 -15.40 12.18 -1.11
CA GLU A 118 -15.12 10.74 -1.11
C GLU A 118 -16.36 9.94 -0.67
N GLU A 119 -17.09 10.40 0.35
CA GLU A 119 -18.30 9.75 0.82
C GLU A 119 -19.37 9.63 -0.27
N LEU A 120 -19.60 10.70 -1.03
CA LEU A 120 -20.57 10.70 -2.14
C LEU A 120 -20.11 9.76 -3.27
N ARG A 121 -18.81 9.76 -3.60
CA ARG A 121 -18.21 8.85 -4.57
C ARG A 121 -18.34 7.39 -4.15
N LEU A 122 -18.17 7.07 -2.88
CA LEU A 122 -18.33 5.71 -2.34
C LEU A 122 -19.81 5.31 -2.27
N LYS A 123 -20.73 6.23 -1.96
CA LYS A 123 -22.17 5.96 -1.96
C LYS A 123 -22.69 5.62 -3.35
N TYR A 124 -22.24 6.34 -4.36
CA TYR A 124 -22.61 6.11 -5.75
C TYR A 124 -21.46 5.49 -6.55
N ARG A 125 -20.74 4.55 -5.95
CA ARG A 125 -19.50 3.99 -6.48
C ARG A 125 -19.65 3.44 -7.90
N TYR A 126 -20.77 2.82 -8.24
CA TYR A 126 -21.06 2.31 -9.59
C TYR A 126 -21.14 3.42 -10.66
N LEU A 127 -21.41 4.66 -10.28
CA LEU A 127 -21.33 5.83 -11.17
C LEU A 127 -19.90 6.39 -11.20
N ASP A 128 -19.24 6.48 -10.04
CA ASP A 128 -17.84 6.93 -9.95
C ASP A 128 -16.91 6.03 -10.78
N LEU A 129 -17.18 4.72 -10.82
CA LEU A 129 -16.44 3.74 -11.62
C LEU A 129 -16.59 3.94 -13.15
N ARG A 130 -17.57 4.74 -13.61
CA ARG A 130 -17.70 5.11 -15.03
C ARG A 130 -16.72 6.20 -15.47
N ARG A 131 -16.06 6.85 -14.53
CA ARG A 131 -15.03 7.86 -14.84
C ARG A 131 -13.82 7.15 -15.50
N VAL A 132 -13.22 7.84 -16.46
CA VAL A 132 -12.12 7.28 -17.26
C VAL A 132 -10.98 6.79 -16.36
N GLU A 133 -10.55 7.63 -15.41
CA GLU A 133 -9.43 7.29 -14.51
C GLU A 133 -9.74 6.03 -13.67
N MET A 134 -10.97 5.89 -13.18
CA MET A 134 -11.37 4.74 -12.37
C MET A 134 -11.46 3.46 -13.20
N THR A 135 -12.05 3.57 -14.40
CA THR A 135 -12.11 2.45 -15.35
C THR A 135 -10.70 1.98 -15.74
N GLU A 136 -9.80 2.92 -16.07
CA GLU A 136 -8.43 2.61 -16.45
C GLU A 136 -7.63 1.95 -15.32
N ARG A 137 -7.76 2.43 -14.07
CA ARG A 137 -7.11 1.83 -12.90
C ARG A 137 -7.57 0.38 -12.68
N LEU A 138 -8.86 0.11 -12.78
CA LEU A 138 -9.37 -1.27 -12.62
C LEU A 138 -8.95 -2.18 -13.78
N ARG A 139 -8.93 -1.67 -15.00
CA ARG A 139 -8.41 -2.41 -16.17
C ARG A 139 -6.92 -2.69 -16.03
N PHE A 140 -6.17 -1.71 -15.56
CA PHE A 140 -4.74 -1.86 -15.26
C PHE A 140 -4.52 -2.93 -14.20
N ARG A 141 -5.28 -2.87 -13.08
CA ARG A 141 -5.26 -3.90 -12.03
C ARG A 141 -5.51 -5.30 -12.58
N ALA A 142 -6.52 -5.46 -13.44
CA ALA A 142 -6.85 -6.76 -14.04
C ALA A 142 -5.68 -7.31 -14.89
N LYS A 143 -5.00 -6.44 -15.66
CA LYS A 143 -3.82 -6.82 -16.44
C LYS A 143 -2.63 -7.19 -15.55
N VAL A 144 -2.35 -6.40 -14.50
CA VAL A 144 -1.33 -6.69 -13.49
C VAL A 144 -1.56 -8.07 -12.88
N THR A 145 -2.80 -8.36 -12.43
CA THR A 145 -3.16 -9.65 -11.86
C THR A 145 -2.94 -10.81 -12.83
N SER A 146 -3.35 -10.64 -14.09
CA SER A 146 -3.15 -11.65 -15.14
C SER A 146 -1.66 -11.91 -15.42
N LYS A 147 -0.85 -10.86 -15.45
CA LYS A 147 0.60 -10.98 -15.69
C LYS A 147 1.31 -11.69 -14.55
N ILE A 148 0.97 -11.36 -13.30
CA ILE A 148 1.52 -12.02 -12.11
C ILE A 148 1.21 -13.53 -12.14
N ARG A 149 -0.04 -13.91 -12.44
CA ARG A 149 -0.41 -15.33 -12.61
C ARG A 149 0.47 -16.01 -13.64
N SER A 150 0.57 -15.45 -14.84
CA SER A 150 1.39 -16.03 -15.90
C SER A 150 2.87 -16.13 -15.54
N SER A 151 3.42 -15.13 -14.84
CA SER A 151 4.82 -15.15 -14.40
C SER A 151 5.07 -16.28 -13.39
N LEU A 152 4.19 -16.45 -12.40
CA LEU A 152 4.31 -17.50 -11.39
C LEU A 152 4.06 -18.90 -11.96
N GLU A 153 3.06 -19.07 -12.84
CA GLU A 153 2.79 -20.34 -13.52
C GLU A 153 3.98 -20.78 -14.39
N ASN A 154 4.63 -19.84 -15.09
CA ASN A 154 5.85 -20.12 -15.87
C ASN A 154 7.04 -20.55 -15.01
N GLU A 155 7.10 -20.15 -13.74
CA GLU A 155 8.08 -20.60 -12.75
C GLU A 155 7.65 -21.89 -12.04
N GLY A 156 6.53 -22.53 -12.46
CA GLY A 156 6.04 -23.79 -11.94
C GLY A 156 5.27 -23.70 -10.63
N PHE A 157 4.75 -22.53 -10.29
CA PHE A 157 3.88 -22.35 -9.12
C PHE A 157 2.47 -22.83 -9.43
N LEU A 158 1.83 -23.39 -8.41
CA LEU A 158 0.45 -23.87 -8.44
C LEU A 158 -0.47 -22.86 -7.75
N ASP A 159 -1.54 -22.44 -8.44
CA ASP A 159 -2.61 -21.62 -7.85
C ASP A 159 -3.53 -22.51 -7.03
N ILE A 160 -3.45 -22.43 -5.69
CA ILE A 160 -4.23 -23.30 -4.78
C ILE A 160 -5.01 -22.42 -3.82
N GLU A 161 -6.34 -22.61 -3.80
CA GLU A 161 -7.23 -21.90 -2.87
C GLU A 161 -7.11 -22.46 -1.45
N THR A 162 -7.15 -21.56 -0.48
CA THR A 162 -7.19 -21.86 0.96
C THR A 162 -8.52 -21.42 1.57
N PRO A 163 -8.93 -21.98 2.73
CA PRO A 163 -10.19 -21.62 3.35
C PRO A 163 -10.28 -20.13 3.74
N ILE A 164 -11.48 -19.56 3.56
CA ILE A 164 -11.83 -18.23 4.07
C ILE A 164 -12.51 -18.36 5.46
N LEU A 165 -13.26 -19.44 5.71
CA LEU A 165 -13.78 -19.75 7.03
C LEU A 165 -12.75 -20.63 7.76
N THR A 166 -12.02 -20.07 8.71
CA THR A 166 -10.94 -20.75 9.42
C THR A 166 -11.05 -20.55 10.94
N ALA A 167 -10.13 -21.10 11.70
CA ALA A 167 -9.96 -20.78 13.12
C ALA A 167 -9.30 -19.39 13.27
N ALA A 168 -9.57 -18.72 14.39
CA ALA A 168 -8.86 -17.49 14.74
C ALA A 168 -7.37 -17.76 14.90
N THR A 169 -6.54 -16.95 14.25
CA THR A 169 -5.08 -17.05 14.33
C THR A 169 -4.50 -15.68 14.67
N PRO A 170 -3.80 -15.53 15.81
CA PRO A 170 -3.23 -14.25 16.20
C PRO A 170 -1.98 -13.95 15.35
N GLU A 171 -2.15 -13.15 14.30
CA GLU A 171 -1.07 -12.67 13.42
C GLU A 171 -0.81 -11.16 13.61
N GLY A 172 -1.20 -10.59 14.76
CA GLY A 172 -0.95 -9.17 15.09
C GLY A 172 -2.16 -8.25 14.99
N ALA A 173 -3.05 -8.41 13.99
CA ALA A 173 -4.31 -7.68 13.90
C ALA A 173 -5.44 -8.44 14.66
N ARG A 174 -6.61 -7.80 14.81
CA ARG A 174 -7.81 -8.49 15.29
C ARG A 174 -8.47 -9.25 14.16
N ASP A 175 -9.06 -10.41 14.50
CA ASP A 175 -9.81 -11.24 13.57
C ASP A 175 -11.27 -10.75 13.44
N TYR A 176 -11.83 -10.84 12.23
CA TYR A 176 -13.27 -10.77 12.03
C TYR A 176 -13.89 -12.12 12.32
N LEU A 177 -14.84 -12.17 13.26
CA LEU A 177 -15.50 -13.39 13.70
C LEU A 177 -16.80 -13.64 12.93
N VAL A 178 -17.02 -14.88 12.51
CA VAL A 178 -18.23 -15.34 11.82
C VAL A 178 -18.88 -16.44 12.65
N PRO A 179 -20.08 -16.21 13.22
CA PRO A 179 -20.73 -17.21 14.08
C PRO A 179 -21.18 -18.44 13.29
N SER A 180 -21.02 -19.61 13.89
CA SER A 180 -21.45 -20.88 13.31
C SER A 180 -22.90 -21.22 13.71
N ARG A 181 -23.77 -21.45 12.71
CA ARG A 181 -25.14 -21.89 12.97
C ARG A 181 -25.20 -23.35 13.46
N THR A 182 -24.33 -24.20 12.94
CA THR A 182 -24.30 -25.63 13.28
C THR A 182 -23.61 -25.93 14.60
N HIS A 183 -22.68 -25.06 15.01
CA HIS A 183 -21.95 -25.16 16.28
C HIS A 183 -22.23 -23.91 17.11
N LYS A 184 -23.37 -23.90 17.82
CA LYS A 184 -23.79 -22.74 18.60
C LYS A 184 -22.74 -22.35 19.65
N GLY A 185 -22.48 -21.03 19.74
CA GLY A 185 -21.46 -20.47 20.62
C GLY A 185 -20.02 -20.58 20.09
N GLN A 186 -19.81 -21.17 18.89
CA GLN A 186 -18.52 -21.23 18.23
C GLN A 186 -18.49 -20.33 17.00
N PHE A 187 -17.29 -19.85 16.67
CA PHE A 187 -17.06 -18.89 15.59
C PHE A 187 -15.97 -19.38 14.66
N PHE A 188 -16.16 -19.14 13.37
CA PHE A 188 -15.07 -19.04 12.42
C PHE A 188 -14.45 -17.67 12.51
N ALA A 189 -13.22 -17.54 12.05
CA ALA A 189 -12.58 -16.25 11.78
C ALA A 189 -12.30 -16.10 10.29
N LEU A 190 -12.29 -14.86 9.80
CA LEU A 190 -11.79 -14.55 8.46
C LEU A 190 -10.26 -14.44 8.51
N PRO A 191 -9.50 -15.03 7.56
CA PRO A 191 -8.05 -15.14 7.65
C PRO A 191 -7.37 -13.77 7.47
N GLN A 192 -6.40 -13.48 8.31
CA GLN A 192 -5.52 -12.33 8.15
C GLN A 192 -4.52 -12.52 7.01
N SER A 193 -4.12 -13.76 6.78
CA SER A 193 -3.35 -14.28 5.65
C SER A 193 -3.53 -15.80 5.57
N PRO A 194 -3.17 -16.48 4.47
CA PRO A 194 -3.18 -17.94 4.39
C PRO A 194 -1.93 -18.59 5.00
N GLN A 195 -1.21 -17.92 5.92
CA GLN A 195 0.10 -18.33 6.43
C GLN A 195 0.18 -19.80 6.87
N LEU A 196 -0.76 -20.26 7.68
CA LEU A 196 -0.72 -21.62 8.20
C LEU A 196 -1.03 -22.66 7.12
N PHE A 197 -1.98 -22.36 6.24
CA PHE A 197 -2.36 -23.27 5.15
C PHE A 197 -1.27 -23.40 4.08
N LYS A 198 -0.59 -22.32 3.72
CA LYS A 198 0.51 -22.40 2.75
C LYS A 198 1.69 -23.22 3.27
N GLN A 199 1.98 -23.16 4.58
CA GLN A 199 2.97 -24.03 5.21
C GLN A 199 2.53 -25.51 5.15
N LEU A 200 1.25 -25.82 5.43
CA LEU A 200 0.71 -27.17 5.26
C LEU A 200 0.79 -27.66 3.82
N LEU A 201 0.61 -26.78 2.83
CA LEU A 201 0.77 -27.15 1.41
C LEU A 201 2.23 -27.52 1.09
N MET A 202 3.21 -26.86 1.71
CA MET A 202 4.61 -27.27 1.58
C MET A 202 4.86 -28.66 2.17
N MET A 203 4.30 -28.93 3.36
CA MET A 203 4.35 -30.25 4.00
C MET A 203 3.60 -31.33 3.20
N SER A 204 2.62 -30.91 2.39
CA SER A 204 1.87 -31.78 1.47
C SER A 204 2.61 -32.07 0.14
N GLY A 205 3.81 -31.53 -0.06
CA GLY A 205 4.63 -31.74 -1.25
C GLY A 205 4.24 -30.89 -2.46
N MET A 206 3.51 -29.77 -2.28
CA MET A 206 3.14 -28.87 -3.38
C MET A 206 4.32 -28.01 -3.85
N GLU A 207 5.37 -27.90 -3.10
CA GLU A 207 6.68 -27.28 -3.35
C GLU A 207 6.66 -25.81 -3.80
N ARG A 208 5.78 -25.40 -4.70
CA ARG A 208 5.64 -24.03 -5.21
C ARG A 208 4.16 -23.66 -5.27
N TYR A 209 3.72 -22.91 -4.29
CA TYR A 209 2.35 -22.42 -4.13
C TYR A 209 2.27 -20.94 -4.37
N TYR A 210 1.22 -20.48 -5.01
CA TYR A 210 0.76 -19.09 -4.94
C TYR A 210 -0.76 -19.01 -4.86
N GLN A 211 -1.25 -17.87 -4.39
CA GLN A 211 -2.67 -17.51 -4.44
C GLN A 211 -2.83 -15.99 -4.48
N ILE A 212 -3.77 -15.51 -5.28
CA ILE A 212 -4.22 -14.11 -5.20
C ILE A 212 -5.45 -14.10 -4.31
N VAL A 213 -5.26 -13.81 -3.03
CA VAL A 213 -6.19 -14.10 -1.95
C VAL A 213 -6.70 -12.86 -1.24
N LYS A 214 -7.98 -12.89 -0.80
CA LYS A 214 -8.54 -11.91 0.11
C LYS A 214 -8.05 -12.18 1.53
N CYS A 215 -7.58 -11.10 2.19
CA CYS A 215 -7.16 -11.08 3.59
C CYS A 215 -8.00 -10.05 4.34
N PHE A 216 -8.18 -10.28 5.64
CA PHE A 216 -9.07 -9.50 6.50
C PHE A 216 -8.34 -9.11 7.79
N ARG A 217 -8.33 -7.83 8.13
CA ARG A 217 -7.72 -7.33 9.38
C ARG A 217 -8.58 -6.23 9.97
N ASP A 218 -8.98 -6.39 11.22
CA ASP A 218 -9.70 -5.37 11.98
C ASP A 218 -8.68 -4.49 12.70
N GLU A 219 -8.22 -3.47 12.01
CA GLU A 219 -7.21 -2.52 12.47
C GLU A 219 -7.57 -1.09 12.05
N ASP A 220 -6.86 -0.10 12.60
CA ASP A 220 -7.04 1.30 12.24
C ASP A 220 -6.73 1.54 10.77
N LEU A 221 -7.67 2.15 10.06
CA LEU A 221 -7.58 2.36 8.63
C LEU A 221 -6.82 3.64 8.28
N ARG A 222 -5.99 3.55 7.24
CA ARG A 222 -5.19 4.64 6.65
C ARG A 222 -5.40 4.70 5.14
N ALA A 223 -4.68 5.58 4.46
CA ALA A 223 -4.74 5.68 3.00
C ALA A 223 -4.36 4.38 2.27
N ASP A 224 -3.46 3.61 2.87
CA ASP A 224 -2.91 2.34 2.36
C ASP A 224 -3.40 1.09 3.12
N ARG A 225 -4.45 1.23 3.96
CA ARG A 225 -5.05 0.12 4.73
C ARG A 225 -6.56 0.03 4.53
N GLN A 226 -7.05 -1.19 4.37
CA GLN A 226 -8.47 -1.53 4.28
C GLN A 226 -8.74 -2.77 5.15
N PRO A 227 -9.97 -2.93 5.70
CA PRO A 227 -10.31 -4.10 6.52
C PRO A 227 -10.32 -5.40 5.71
N GLU A 228 -10.51 -5.30 4.41
CA GLU A 228 -10.33 -6.37 3.43
C GLU A 228 -9.44 -5.89 2.29
N PHE A 229 -8.42 -6.65 1.96
CA PHE A 229 -7.44 -6.34 0.92
C PHE A 229 -7.00 -7.60 0.19
N THR A 230 -6.19 -7.47 -0.84
CA THR A 230 -5.76 -8.62 -1.64
C THR A 230 -4.24 -8.77 -1.55
N GLN A 231 -3.79 -10.00 -1.24
CA GLN A 231 -2.38 -10.37 -1.31
C GLN A 231 -2.10 -11.26 -2.53
N ILE A 232 -0.89 -11.14 -3.06
CA ILE A 232 -0.25 -12.15 -3.87
C ILE A 232 0.60 -12.95 -2.87
N ASP A 233 0.13 -14.11 -2.49
CA ASP A 233 0.76 -14.94 -1.47
C ASP A 233 1.53 -16.09 -2.13
N ILE A 234 2.77 -16.31 -1.69
CA ILE A 234 3.74 -17.23 -2.30
C ILE A 234 4.40 -18.05 -1.20
N GLU A 235 4.59 -19.35 -1.45
CA GLU A 235 5.38 -20.23 -0.58
C GLU A 235 6.13 -21.27 -1.41
N THR A 236 7.35 -21.60 -0.99
CA THR A 236 8.24 -22.52 -1.69
C THR A 236 8.92 -23.49 -0.72
N SER A 237 9.10 -24.75 -1.12
CA SER A 237 9.95 -25.73 -0.42
C SER A 237 11.34 -25.81 -1.05
N PHE A 238 12.33 -26.13 -0.23
CA PHE A 238 13.72 -26.37 -0.66
C PHE A 238 14.40 -25.19 -1.36
N MET A 239 13.94 -23.97 -1.08
CA MET A 239 14.53 -22.73 -1.57
C MET A 239 15.05 -21.88 -0.41
N SER A 240 16.20 -21.23 -0.63
CA SER A 240 16.73 -20.22 0.30
C SER A 240 16.01 -18.89 0.13
N SER A 241 16.17 -17.99 1.12
CA SER A 241 15.72 -16.58 1.02
C SER A 241 16.21 -15.90 -0.26
N ASP A 242 17.50 -16.12 -0.63
CA ASP A 242 18.08 -15.58 -1.87
C ASP A 242 17.34 -16.03 -3.14
N GLN A 243 16.94 -17.29 -3.20
CA GLN A 243 16.22 -17.84 -4.35
C GLN A 243 14.80 -17.30 -4.43
N VAL A 244 14.11 -17.15 -3.29
CA VAL A 244 12.76 -16.55 -3.24
C VAL A 244 12.83 -15.07 -3.64
N MET A 245 13.80 -14.32 -3.10
CA MET A 245 14.03 -12.93 -3.50
C MET A 245 14.32 -12.82 -5.00
N ALA A 246 15.15 -13.67 -5.57
CA ALA A 246 15.50 -13.62 -7.00
C ALA A 246 14.28 -13.88 -7.92
N ILE A 247 13.42 -14.86 -7.61
CA ILE A 247 12.20 -15.13 -8.39
C ILE A 247 11.22 -13.98 -8.31
N THR A 248 11.00 -13.45 -7.13
CA THR A 248 10.03 -12.37 -6.91
C THR A 248 10.54 -11.02 -7.44
N GLU A 249 11.85 -10.75 -7.35
CA GLU A 249 12.47 -9.60 -8.02
C GLU A 249 12.29 -9.67 -9.54
N LYS A 250 12.56 -10.83 -10.15
CA LYS A 250 12.34 -11.06 -11.57
C LYS A 250 10.88 -10.78 -11.96
N MET A 251 9.92 -11.30 -11.21
CA MET A 251 8.49 -11.09 -11.44
C MET A 251 8.12 -9.60 -11.43
N ILE A 252 8.59 -8.84 -10.45
CA ILE A 252 8.32 -7.40 -10.33
C ILE A 252 9.00 -6.60 -11.44
N ARG A 253 10.25 -6.92 -11.79
CA ARG A 253 10.95 -6.29 -12.91
C ARG A 253 10.24 -6.50 -14.25
N GLU A 254 9.85 -7.74 -14.55
CA GLU A 254 9.10 -8.07 -15.76
C GLU A 254 7.74 -7.35 -15.79
N LEU A 255 7.05 -7.28 -14.65
CA LEU A 255 5.78 -6.57 -14.52
C LEU A 255 5.94 -5.08 -14.85
N PHE A 256 6.93 -4.38 -14.28
CA PHE A 256 7.17 -2.96 -14.54
C PHE A 256 7.61 -2.71 -15.98
N GLN A 257 8.46 -3.59 -16.53
CA GLN A 257 8.88 -3.49 -17.92
C GLN A 257 7.70 -3.60 -18.90
N GLU A 258 6.80 -4.56 -18.68
CA GLU A 258 5.68 -4.78 -19.60
C GLU A 258 4.54 -3.78 -19.41
N MET A 259 4.26 -3.39 -18.16
CA MET A 259 3.10 -2.55 -17.87
C MET A 259 3.40 -1.06 -17.99
N LEU A 260 4.62 -0.63 -17.69
CA LEU A 260 5.01 0.77 -17.62
C LEU A 260 6.18 1.12 -18.55
N ASN A 261 6.81 0.13 -19.20
CA ASN A 261 8.05 0.27 -19.95
C ASN A 261 9.21 0.84 -19.10
N VAL A 262 9.29 0.38 -17.85
CA VAL A 262 10.30 0.80 -16.87
C VAL A 262 11.21 -0.37 -16.53
N ASP A 263 12.51 -0.20 -16.68
CA ASP A 263 13.52 -1.11 -16.14
C ASP A 263 13.89 -0.67 -14.72
N LEU A 264 13.54 -1.50 -13.74
CA LEU A 264 13.84 -1.24 -12.33
C LEU A 264 15.33 -1.51 -11.97
N GLY A 265 16.09 -2.16 -12.85
CA GLY A 265 17.45 -2.59 -12.55
C GLY A 265 17.51 -3.68 -11.45
N ASN A 266 18.70 -3.87 -10.87
CA ASN A 266 18.88 -4.76 -9.73
C ASN A 266 18.48 -4.06 -8.43
N PHE A 267 17.89 -4.81 -7.50
CA PHE A 267 17.48 -4.28 -6.20
C PHE A 267 18.67 -4.41 -5.22
N PRO A 268 19.20 -3.29 -4.72
CA PRO A 268 20.23 -3.34 -3.68
C PRO A 268 19.67 -3.98 -2.41
N ARG A 269 20.56 -4.62 -1.65
CA ARG A 269 20.24 -5.15 -0.32
C ARG A 269 20.77 -4.23 0.75
N MET A 270 19.99 -4.02 1.78
CA MET A 270 20.31 -3.19 2.94
C MET A 270 19.88 -3.94 4.20
N SER A 271 20.71 -3.98 5.24
CA SER A 271 20.26 -4.55 6.50
C SER A 271 19.25 -3.62 7.20
N TYR A 272 18.37 -4.20 8.00
CA TYR A 272 17.44 -3.43 8.85
C TYR A 272 18.21 -2.40 9.70
N ALA A 273 19.31 -2.80 10.32
CA ALA A 273 20.13 -1.91 11.14
C ALA A 273 20.64 -0.70 10.34
N GLU A 274 21.13 -0.91 9.11
CA GLU A 274 21.55 0.16 8.22
C GLU A 274 20.39 1.07 7.82
N ALA A 275 19.23 0.49 7.48
CA ALA A 275 18.04 1.25 7.11
C ALA A 275 17.58 2.16 8.26
N MET A 276 17.50 1.66 9.48
CA MET A 276 17.13 2.42 10.67
C MET A 276 18.18 3.48 11.03
N MET A 277 19.46 3.15 10.89
CA MET A 277 20.55 4.08 11.18
C MET A 277 20.57 5.26 10.20
N ARG A 278 20.50 4.99 8.88
CA ARG A 278 20.64 6.01 7.82
C ARG A 278 19.36 6.73 7.48
N PHE A 279 18.22 6.10 7.62
CA PHE A 279 16.96 6.64 7.11
C PHE A 279 15.85 6.74 8.16
N GLY A 280 16.04 6.15 9.34
CA GLY A 280 15.05 6.13 10.41
C GLY A 280 13.77 5.36 10.03
N SER A 281 13.89 4.36 9.15
CA SER A 281 12.76 3.57 8.65
C SER A 281 13.25 2.24 8.10
N ASP A 282 12.49 1.17 8.35
CA ASP A 282 12.63 -0.16 7.75
C ASP A 282 12.23 -0.22 6.25
N LYS A 283 11.61 0.84 5.75
CA LYS A 283 11.16 1.01 4.36
C LYS A 283 11.59 2.37 3.79
N PRO A 284 12.91 2.59 3.62
CA PRO A 284 13.41 3.89 3.21
C PRO A 284 13.03 4.24 1.76
N ASP A 285 12.63 5.49 1.52
CA ASP A 285 12.54 6.03 0.17
C ASP A 285 13.92 6.50 -0.30
N LEU A 286 14.56 5.71 -1.15
CA LEU A 286 15.89 6.02 -1.68
C LEU A 286 15.90 7.13 -2.74
N ARG A 287 14.75 7.65 -3.15
CA ARG A 287 14.66 8.87 -3.98
C ARG A 287 14.99 10.12 -3.18
N ASN A 288 14.76 10.07 -1.87
CA ASN A 288 15.11 11.15 -0.95
C ASN A 288 16.61 11.09 -0.60
N PRO A 289 17.42 12.07 -0.99
CA PRO A 289 18.87 12.05 -0.78
C PRO A 289 19.29 12.38 0.66
N LEU A 290 18.36 12.80 1.52
CA LEU A 290 18.67 13.12 2.91
C LEU A 290 18.92 11.83 3.70
N GLU A 291 19.93 11.85 4.57
CA GLU A 291 20.25 10.76 5.48
C GLU A 291 20.37 11.28 6.92
N LEU A 292 20.13 10.39 7.87
CA LEU A 292 20.45 10.61 9.27
C LEU A 292 21.95 10.33 9.47
N ILE A 293 22.65 11.24 10.14
CA ILE A 293 24.10 11.13 10.39
C ILE A 293 24.31 11.14 11.89
N ASP A 294 24.85 10.07 12.44
CA ASP A 294 25.16 9.99 13.87
C ASP A 294 26.33 10.90 14.22
N VAL A 295 26.18 11.64 15.33
CA VAL A 295 27.14 12.63 15.84
C VAL A 295 27.33 12.52 17.35
N ALA A 296 26.91 11.42 17.97
CA ALA A 296 27.03 11.21 19.41
C ALA A 296 28.50 11.28 19.88
N ASP A 297 29.43 10.70 19.12
CA ASP A 297 30.88 10.72 19.39
C ASP A 297 31.46 12.14 19.43
N ILE A 298 30.89 13.08 18.65
CA ILE A 298 31.30 14.48 18.60
C ILE A 298 30.71 15.27 19.78
N LEU A 299 29.50 14.89 20.22
CA LEU A 299 28.71 15.68 21.19
C LEU A 299 28.70 15.10 22.61
N LYS A 300 29.35 13.97 22.88
CA LYS A 300 29.34 13.29 24.18
C LYS A 300 29.98 14.12 25.31
N ASP A 301 30.97 14.93 24.99
CA ASP A 301 31.78 15.69 25.97
C ASP A 301 31.37 17.18 26.07
N VAL A 302 30.30 17.63 25.36
CA VAL A 302 29.84 19.01 25.41
C VAL A 302 29.11 19.31 26.73
N GLU A 303 29.19 20.54 27.21
CA GLU A 303 28.50 20.96 28.45
C GLU A 303 26.98 20.91 28.33
N PHE A 304 26.45 20.97 27.10
CA PHE A 304 25.00 21.00 26.84
C PHE A 304 24.39 19.62 27.07
N LYS A 305 23.78 19.45 28.25
CA LYS A 305 23.16 18.19 28.72
C LYS A 305 22.15 17.56 27.76
N VAL A 306 21.50 18.38 26.94
CA VAL A 306 20.56 17.90 25.91
C VAL A 306 21.26 16.98 24.91
N PHE A 307 22.54 17.22 24.60
CA PHE A 307 23.35 16.41 23.74
C PHE A 307 24.18 15.37 24.49
N SER A 308 24.94 15.81 25.50
CA SER A 308 25.85 14.88 26.19
C SER A 308 25.11 13.80 27.00
N GLY A 309 23.89 14.04 27.44
CA GLY A 309 23.08 13.04 28.13
C GLY A 309 22.82 11.83 27.22
N PRO A 310 22.04 11.98 26.14
CA PRO A 310 21.76 10.88 25.20
C PRO A 310 23.01 10.33 24.49
N ALA A 311 24.05 11.16 24.26
CA ALA A 311 25.29 10.70 23.65
C ALA A 311 26.10 9.74 24.51
N ASN A 312 25.90 9.74 25.83
CA ASN A 312 26.54 8.84 26.80
C ASN A 312 25.59 7.77 27.36
N ASP A 313 24.33 7.73 26.91
CA ASP A 313 23.35 6.72 27.27
C ASP A 313 23.40 5.59 26.23
N GLU A 314 23.50 4.33 26.67
CA GLU A 314 23.52 3.14 25.79
C GLU A 314 22.24 3.03 24.95
N ASN A 315 21.11 3.53 25.45
CA ASN A 315 19.83 3.58 24.76
C ASN A 315 19.55 4.94 24.09
N GLY A 316 20.51 5.85 24.15
CA GLY A 316 20.41 7.18 23.58
C GLY A 316 20.88 7.24 22.13
N ARG A 317 20.46 8.27 21.43
CA ARG A 317 20.95 8.60 20.09
C ARG A 317 21.09 10.11 19.92
N VAL A 318 22.15 10.55 19.27
CA VAL A 318 22.29 11.92 18.78
C VAL A 318 22.62 11.88 17.31
N ALA A 319 21.65 12.27 16.48
CA ALA A 319 21.80 12.26 15.02
C ALA A 319 21.33 13.58 14.41
N VAL A 320 21.74 13.82 13.18
CA VAL A 320 21.40 15.04 12.45
C VAL A 320 20.95 14.75 11.02
N ILE A 321 20.19 15.71 10.45
CA ILE A 321 19.89 15.77 9.02
C ILE A 321 20.45 17.08 8.48
N CYS A 322 21.32 17.02 7.47
CA CYS A 322 21.80 18.19 6.75
C CYS A 322 20.98 18.42 5.48
N VAL A 323 20.33 19.57 5.38
CA VAL A 323 19.45 19.91 4.24
C VAL A 323 20.16 20.92 3.35
N PRO A 324 20.52 20.53 2.11
CA PRO A 324 21.19 21.42 1.17
C PRO A 324 20.33 22.65 0.84
N GLN A 325 20.97 23.84 0.87
CA GLN A 325 20.34 25.13 0.57
C GLN A 325 19.07 25.42 1.42
N GLY A 326 18.96 24.79 2.60
CA GLY A 326 17.81 24.92 3.50
C GLY A 326 17.81 26.16 4.38
N ALA A 327 18.96 26.82 4.61
CA ALA A 327 19.07 27.95 5.53
C ALA A 327 18.11 29.10 5.22
N ALA A 328 17.88 29.40 3.94
CA ALA A 328 16.96 30.42 3.48
C ALA A 328 15.50 29.96 3.36
N LYS A 329 15.25 28.66 3.32
CA LYS A 329 13.91 28.08 3.12
C LYS A 329 13.03 28.15 4.37
N PHE A 330 13.64 28.16 5.56
CA PHE A 330 12.90 28.09 6.83
C PHE A 330 12.92 29.44 7.58
N SER A 331 11.74 30.03 7.74
CA SER A 331 11.51 31.12 8.66
C SER A 331 11.51 30.61 10.11
N ARG A 332 11.53 31.52 11.11
CA ARG A 332 11.40 31.16 12.52
C ARG A 332 10.12 30.33 12.77
N LYS A 333 9.00 30.79 12.22
CA LYS A 333 7.72 30.08 12.33
C LYS A 333 7.80 28.66 11.68
N GLY A 334 8.44 28.53 10.51
CA GLY A 334 8.63 27.23 9.88
C GLY A 334 9.45 26.27 10.73
N LEU A 335 10.49 26.75 11.43
CA LEU A 335 11.27 25.96 12.38
C LEU A 335 10.44 25.53 13.60
N ASP A 336 9.60 26.43 14.12
CA ASP A 336 8.68 26.13 15.23
C ASP A 336 7.63 25.08 14.80
N ASP A 337 7.12 25.17 13.58
CA ASP A 337 6.15 24.20 13.03
C ASP A 337 6.80 22.81 12.82
N LEU A 338 8.04 22.76 12.34
CA LEU A 338 8.80 21.50 12.26
C LEU A 338 9.09 20.90 13.64
N THR A 339 9.38 21.76 14.65
CA THR A 339 9.57 21.30 16.04
C THR A 339 8.30 20.67 16.60
N LYS A 340 7.12 21.24 16.32
CA LYS A 340 5.83 20.63 16.68
C LYS A 340 5.60 19.30 15.95
N PHE A 341 5.98 19.24 14.69
CA PHE A 341 5.84 18.02 13.89
C PHE A 341 6.66 16.86 14.47
N VAL A 342 7.94 17.06 14.77
CA VAL A 342 8.75 16.01 15.40
C VAL A 342 8.28 15.67 16.81
N GLY A 343 7.62 16.61 17.50
CA GLY A 343 7.00 16.40 18.81
C GLY A 343 5.89 15.34 18.80
N ILE A 344 5.23 15.11 17.67
CA ILE A 344 4.23 14.03 17.49
C ILE A 344 4.87 12.64 17.71
N TYR A 345 6.16 12.52 17.40
CA TYR A 345 6.98 11.31 17.56
C TYR A 345 7.75 11.27 18.89
N GLY A 346 7.38 12.10 19.87
CA GLY A 346 7.96 12.13 21.20
C GLY A 346 9.20 13.01 21.39
N ALA A 347 9.69 13.66 20.33
CA ALA A 347 10.85 14.55 20.44
C ALA A 347 10.49 15.81 21.28
N LYS A 348 11.31 16.10 22.32
CA LYS A 348 11.10 17.26 23.23
C LYS A 348 11.51 18.59 22.62
N GLY A 349 12.22 18.56 21.50
CA GLY A 349 12.70 19.73 20.78
C GLY A 349 13.47 19.34 19.52
N MET A 350 13.77 20.32 18.70
CA MET A 350 14.55 20.12 17.47
C MET A 350 15.57 21.27 17.33
N PRO A 351 16.77 21.14 17.91
CA PRO A 351 17.83 22.11 17.67
C PRO A 351 18.19 22.16 16.18
N TRP A 352 18.66 23.29 15.74
CA TRP A 352 19.07 23.50 14.35
C TRP A 352 20.29 24.43 14.25
N LEU A 353 21.03 24.31 13.13
CA LEU A 353 22.20 25.14 12.81
C LEU A 353 22.12 25.55 11.33
N LYS A 354 22.01 26.85 11.05
CA LYS A 354 22.09 27.40 9.69
C LYS A 354 23.54 27.77 9.36
N VAL A 355 24.00 27.33 8.20
CA VAL A 355 25.31 27.68 7.66
C VAL A 355 25.11 28.77 6.61
N LYS A 356 25.23 30.03 7.04
CA LYS A 356 25.10 31.20 6.15
C LYS A 356 26.33 31.40 5.29
N ASP A 357 27.50 31.26 5.88
CA ASP A 357 28.80 31.35 5.24
C ASP A 357 29.81 30.47 5.98
N ILE A 358 30.23 29.38 5.38
CA ILE A 358 31.14 28.42 5.99
C ILE A 358 32.56 29.00 6.16
N ASP A 359 32.97 29.90 5.25
CA ASP A 359 34.33 30.48 5.24
C ASP A 359 34.50 31.56 6.32
N ALA A 360 33.40 32.11 6.81
CA ALA A 360 33.40 33.08 7.92
C ALA A 360 33.49 32.41 9.30
N GLY A 361 33.67 31.09 9.39
CA GLY A 361 33.78 30.35 10.66
C GLY A 361 32.51 30.50 11.51
N LEU A 362 32.65 30.65 12.82
CA LEU A 362 31.50 30.78 13.74
C LEU A 362 30.60 31.99 13.44
N GLU A 363 31.14 33.09 12.90
CA GLU A 363 30.36 34.28 12.56
C GLU A 363 29.42 34.04 11.38
N GLY A 364 29.78 33.10 10.51
CA GLY A 364 28.95 32.68 9.36
C GLY A 364 27.84 31.71 9.74
N LEU A 365 27.70 31.33 11.00
CA LEU A 365 26.70 30.36 11.48
C LEU A 365 25.61 31.07 12.31
N GLN A 366 24.41 30.49 12.26
CA GLN A 366 23.30 30.97 13.08
C GLN A 366 22.59 29.80 13.78
N SER A 367 22.62 29.79 15.08
CA SER A 367 21.89 28.82 15.91
C SER A 367 21.80 29.27 17.37
N PRO A 368 20.71 28.93 18.08
CA PRO A 368 20.61 29.11 19.52
C PRO A 368 21.59 28.26 20.33
N ILE A 369 22.07 27.14 19.75
CA ILE A 369 22.95 26.17 20.46
C ILE A 369 24.44 26.50 20.32
N LEU A 370 24.86 27.41 19.44
CA LEU A 370 26.28 27.76 19.23
C LEU A 370 27.02 28.14 20.51
N LYS A 371 26.35 28.83 21.44
CA LYS A 371 26.94 29.25 22.72
C LYS A 371 27.34 28.08 23.65
N PHE A 372 26.93 26.87 23.35
CA PHE A 372 27.21 25.66 24.11
C PHE A 372 28.22 24.72 23.41
N LEU A 373 28.69 25.09 22.21
CA LEU A 373 29.58 24.28 21.39
C LEU A 373 30.91 25.00 21.19
N SER A 374 32.01 24.27 21.36
CA SER A 374 33.33 24.81 21.03
C SER A 374 33.53 24.86 19.50
N GLU A 375 34.49 25.69 19.08
CA GLU A 375 34.82 25.83 17.66
C GLU A 375 35.25 24.46 17.03
N GLU A 376 35.98 23.63 17.79
CA GLU A 376 36.41 22.32 17.38
C GLU A 376 35.22 21.38 17.14
N VAL A 377 34.23 21.39 18.05
CA VAL A 377 33.01 20.58 17.92
C VAL A 377 32.21 21.03 16.70
N VAL A 378 32.06 22.34 16.48
CA VAL A 378 31.36 22.86 15.31
C VAL A 378 32.08 22.47 14.02
N LYS A 379 33.41 22.61 13.95
CA LYS A 379 34.18 22.15 12.77
C LYS A 379 34.02 20.66 12.51
N ALA A 380 34.04 19.83 13.55
CA ALA A 380 33.83 18.41 13.44
C ALA A 380 32.41 18.06 12.91
N LEU A 381 31.37 18.76 13.39
CA LEU A 381 29.99 18.62 12.90
C LEU A 381 29.87 19.00 11.43
N LEU A 382 30.40 20.17 11.01
CA LEU A 382 30.36 20.59 9.62
C LEU A 382 31.12 19.63 8.69
N ALA A 383 32.25 19.10 9.14
CA ALA A 383 33.01 18.10 8.38
C ALA A 383 32.26 16.76 8.25
N ARG A 384 31.67 16.25 9.36
CA ARG A 384 30.89 15.01 9.37
C ARG A 384 29.68 15.09 8.48
N THR A 385 28.96 16.22 8.50
CA THR A 385 27.75 16.46 7.70
C THR A 385 28.05 16.89 6.27
N LYS A 386 29.31 17.20 5.96
CA LYS A 386 29.72 17.79 4.68
C LYS A 386 28.91 19.06 4.31
N ALA A 387 28.51 19.80 5.32
CA ALA A 387 27.67 20.98 5.18
C ALA A 387 28.39 22.08 4.39
N LYS A 388 27.64 22.85 3.63
CA LYS A 388 28.10 23.95 2.77
C LYS A 388 27.37 25.24 3.11
N THR A 389 27.88 26.36 2.63
CA THR A 389 27.17 27.64 2.68
C THR A 389 25.77 27.51 2.09
N GLY A 390 24.75 27.93 2.83
CA GLY A 390 23.35 27.82 2.50
C GLY A 390 22.60 26.64 3.14
N ASP A 391 23.30 25.68 3.75
CA ASP A 391 22.69 24.50 4.35
C ASP A 391 22.09 24.77 5.74
N ILE A 392 21.19 23.88 6.16
CA ILE A 392 20.70 23.83 7.56
C ILE A 392 20.84 22.40 8.09
N ILE A 393 21.28 22.29 9.33
CA ILE A 393 21.41 21.02 10.06
C ILE A 393 20.35 20.98 11.14
N PHE A 394 19.52 19.94 11.15
CA PHE A 394 18.55 19.65 12.20
C PHE A 394 19.07 18.54 13.10
N PHE A 395 18.87 18.66 14.41
CA PHE A 395 19.37 17.73 15.42
C PHE A 395 18.22 16.97 16.09
N GLY A 396 18.39 15.66 16.26
CA GLY A 396 17.63 14.82 17.15
C GLY A 396 18.52 14.33 18.29
N SER A 397 18.04 14.39 19.52
CA SER A 397 18.79 13.95 20.70
C SER A 397 17.81 13.52 21.80
N ASP A 398 17.65 12.23 22.00
CA ASP A 398 16.79 11.59 23.00
C ASP A 398 17.11 10.07 23.02
N GLN A 399 16.19 9.24 23.51
CA GLN A 399 16.23 7.79 23.36
C GLN A 399 16.28 7.38 21.86
N TYR A 400 16.92 6.26 21.56
CA TYR A 400 17.18 5.80 20.19
C TYR A 400 15.93 5.79 19.32
N ASN A 401 14.83 5.21 19.81
CA ASN A 401 13.58 5.09 19.04
C ASN A 401 12.97 6.48 18.74
N VAL A 402 12.96 7.39 19.74
CA VAL A 402 12.44 8.75 19.57
C VAL A 402 13.20 9.53 18.50
N VAL A 403 14.54 9.45 18.50
CA VAL A 403 15.38 10.14 17.50
C VAL A 403 15.17 9.51 16.12
N THR A 404 15.16 8.19 16.06
CA THR A 404 15.03 7.45 14.81
C THR A 404 13.69 7.74 14.13
N GLU A 405 12.59 7.64 14.86
CA GLU A 405 11.23 7.89 14.33
C GLU A 405 11.02 9.38 13.98
N SER A 406 11.41 10.29 14.87
CA SER A 406 11.20 11.71 14.65
C SER A 406 12.01 12.27 13.49
N LEU A 407 13.30 11.90 13.38
CA LEU A 407 14.14 12.30 12.25
C LEU A 407 13.79 11.56 10.98
N GLY A 408 13.38 10.28 11.05
CA GLY A 408 12.87 9.53 9.89
C GLY A 408 11.64 10.19 9.28
N ALA A 409 10.67 10.58 10.13
CA ALA A 409 9.49 11.32 9.68
C ALA A 409 9.85 12.71 9.14
N LEU A 410 10.76 13.44 9.82
CA LEU A 410 11.25 14.73 9.35
C LEU A 410 11.93 14.63 7.99
N ARG A 411 12.73 13.59 7.77
CA ARG A 411 13.40 13.30 6.50
C ARG A 411 12.40 13.20 5.36
N LEU A 412 11.34 12.42 5.53
CA LEU A 412 10.29 12.26 4.52
C LEU A 412 9.60 13.59 4.22
N LYS A 413 9.18 14.29 5.28
CA LYS A 413 8.54 15.60 5.15
C LYS A 413 9.41 16.62 4.42
N LEU A 414 10.70 16.72 4.77
CA LEU A 414 11.63 17.63 4.11
C LEU A 414 11.87 17.26 2.64
N GLY A 415 11.94 15.97 2.35
CA GLY A 415 12.07 15.47 0.97
C GLY A 415 10.92 15.90 0.07
N GLU A 416 9.70 15.81 0.58
CA GLU A 416 8.48 16.22 -0.13
C GLU A 416 8.33 17.74 -0.19
N ASP A 417 8.37 18.44 0.96
CA ASP A 417 8.16 19.89 1.05
C ASP A 417 9.17 20.69 0.22
N LEU A 418 10.38 20.19 0.08
CA LEU A 418 11.46 20.85 -0.66
C LEU A 418 11.66 20.27 -2.08
N ALA A 419 10.83 19.31 -2.50
CA ALA A 419 10.91 18.62 -3.78
C ALA A 419 12.31 18.03 -4.06
N LEU A 420 12.90 17.33 -3.08
CA LEU A 420 14.25 16.78 -3.16
C LEU A 420 14.30 15.38 -3.78
N LEU A 421 13.16 14.74 -4.04
CA LEU A 421 13.09 13.38 -4.56
C LEU A 421 13.75 13.28 -5.94
N GLN A 422 14.59 12.24 -6.13
CA GLN A 422 15.38 12.03 -7.33
C GLN A 422 15.04 10.70 -8.00
N GLY A 423 14.70 10.76 -9.29
CA GLY A 423 14.28 9.60 -10.07
C GLY A 423 12.85 9.15 -9.77
N ASP A 424 12.37 8.18 -10.55
CA ASP A 424 10.98 7.73 -10.47
C ASP A 424 10.81 6.50 -9.57
N TRP A 425 11.74 5.54 -9.67
CA TRP A 425 11.64 4.24 -9.02
C TRP A 425 12.96 3.83 -8.38
N LYS A 426 12.94 3.49 -7.11
CA LYS A 426 14.10 3.07 -6.32
C LYS A 426 13.73 1.86 -5.45
N PRO A 427 13.78 0.65 -6.03
CA PRO A 427 13.54 -0.58 -5.27
C PRO A 427 14.75 -0.96 -4.42
N LEU A 428 14.50 -1.68 -3.31
CA LEU A 428 15.54 -2.34 -2.52
C LEU A 428 14.94 -3.54 -1.77
N TRP A 429 15.83 -4.41 -1.30
CA TRP A 429 15.54 -5.41 -0.29
C TRP A 429 16.07 -4.94 1.07
N VAL A 430 15.21 -5.00 2.09
CA VAL A 430 15.63 -4.87 3.48
C VAL A 430 15.71 -6.28 4.06
N VAL A 431 16.84 -6.60 4.71
CA VAL A 431 17.16 -7.94 5.22
C VAL A 431 17.72 -7.85 6.64
N ASP A 432 18.03 -8.98 7.25
CA ASP A 432 18.64 -9.05 8.59
C ASP A 432 17.81 -8.31 9.65
N PHE A 433 16.51 -8.56 9.67
CA PHE A 433 15.63 -8.00 10.70
C PHE A 433 15.94 -8.61 12.07
N PRO A 434 15.82 -7.83 13.16
CA PRO A 434 15.75 -8.44 14.49
C PRO A 434 14.60 -9.44 14.54
N MET A 435 14.79 -10.54 15.22
CA MET A 435 13.74 -11.56 15.37
C MET A 435 12.64 -11.10 16.30
N PHE A 436 13.02 -10.38 17.35
CA PHE A 436 12.14 -9.90 18.39
C PHE A 436 12.33 -8.40 18.66
N GLU A 437 11.26 -7.76 19.09
CA GLU A 437 11.26 -6.42 19.70
C GLU A 437 10.79 -6.50 21.15
N GLN A 438 11.25 -5.58 21.97
CA GLN A 438 10.86 -5.50 23.37
C GLN A 438 9.83 -4.41 23.56
N VAL A 439 8.61 -4.79 23.95
CA VAL A 439 7.51 -3.88 24.26
C VAL A 439 7.04 -4.14 25.69
N GLU A 440 7.06 -3.12 26.55
CA GLU A 440 6.63 -3.21 27.95
C GLU A 440 7.25 -4.37 28.74
N GLY A 441 8.50 -4.71 28.43
CA GLY A 441 9.27 -5.77 29.09
C GLY A 441 9.03 -7.19 28.53
N HIS A 442 8.15 -7.35 27.55
CA HIS A 442 7.89 -8.60 26.85
C HIS A 442 8.52 -8.61 25.46
N LEU A 443 8.92 -9.79 25.00
CA LEU A 443 9.42 -9.97 23.62
C LEU A 443 8.24 -10.29 22.69
N HIS A 444 8.18 -9.58 21.58
CA HIS A 444 7.23 -9.80 20.48
C HIS A 444 7.99 -10.13 19.20
N ALA A 445 7.47 -11.03 18.38
CA ALA A 445 8.03 -11.29 17.07
C ALA A 445 7.78 -10.10 16.13
N ILE A 446 8.81 -9.63 15.43
CA ILE A 446 8.68 -8.51 14.48
C ILE A 446 7.84 -8.90 13.27
N HIS A 447 8.02 -10.11 12.75
CA HIS A 447 7.21 -10.64 11.64
C HIS A 447 6.09 -11.53 12.17
N HIS A 448 6.38 -12.82 12.39
CA HIS A 448 5.43 -13.78 12.95
C HIS A 448 6.18 -14.91 13.67
N PRO A 449 5.52 -15.67 14.56
CA PRO A 449 6.16 -16.69 15.41
C PRO A 449 6.77 -17.88 14.64
N PHE A 450 6.51 -17.99 13.34
CA PHE A 450 7.01 -19.08 12.49
C PHE A 450 8.25 -18.68 11.66
N THR A 451 8.78 -17.46 11.85
CA THR A 451 9.97 -16.97 11.18
C THR A 451 11.22 -17.64 11.77
N ALA A 452 12.10 -18.15 10.91
CA ALA A 452 13.33 -18.79 11.33
C ALA A 452 14.40 -17.78 11.76
N PRO A 453 15.18 -18.06 12.83
CA PRO A 453 16.38 -17.29 13.14
C PRO A 453 17.50 -17.59 12.15
N THR A 454 18.38 -16.63 11.94
CA THR A 454 19.55 -16.78 11.08
C THR A 454 20.68 -17.50 11.83
N GLY A 455 21.00 -18.74 11.42
CA GLY A 455 22.20 -19.46 11.83
C GLY A 455 22.29 -19.85 13.31
N LEU A 456 21.17 -19.84 14.07
CA LEU A 456 21.12 -20.17 15.49
C LEU A 456 20.45 -21.53 15.72
N THR A 457 20.95 -22.28 16.70
CA THR A 457 20.23 -23.40 17.30
C THR A 457 19.19 -22.93 18.32
N ALA A 458 18.23 -23.78 18.67
CA ALA A 458 17.20 -23.44 19.67
C ALA A 458 17.81 -23.02 21.02
N ALA A 459 18.87 -23.72 21.49
CA ALA A 459 19.55 -23.40 22.74
C ALA A 459 20.28 -22.04 22.68
N GLU A 460 20.93 -21.71 21.57
CA GLU A 460 21.59 -20.41 21.38
C GLU A 460 20.57 -19.27 21.34
N LEU A 461 19.43 -19.48 20.67
CA LEU A 461 18.35 -18.52 20.60
C LEU A 461 17.75 -18.23 22.00
N GLU A 462 17.49 -19.28 22.80
CA GLU A 462 16.98 -19.12 24.17
C GLU A 462 18.00 -18.42 25.09
N ALA A 463 19.30 -18.67 24.89
CA ALA A 463 20.33 -18.03 25.69
C ALA A 463 20.46 -16.52 25.42
N ASN A 464 20.20 -16.06 24.20
CA ASN A 464 20.30 -14.63 23.83
C ASN A 464 19.25 -14.24 22.76
N PRO A 465 17.98 -14.13 23.11
CA PRO A 465 16.94 -13.81 22.15
C PRO A 465 16.98 -12.36 21.61
N VAL A 466 17.44 -11.40 22.42
CA VAL A 466 17.40 -9.96 22.10
C VAL A 466 18.31 -9.58 20.93
N GLY A 467 19.42 -10.30 20.75
CA GLY A 467 20.37 -10.06 19.65
C GLY A 467 20.13 -10.92 18.41
N ALA A 468 19.12 -11.78 18.43
CA ALA A 468 18.85 -12.70 17.34
C ALA A 468 18.32 -11.99 16.09
N LEU A 469 18.91 -12.33 14.93
CA LEU A 469 18.40 -11.91 13.63
C LEU A 469 17.50 -13.00 13.04
N SER A 470 16.49 -12.60 12.30
CA SER A 470 15.62 -13.48 11.53
C SER A 470 16.05 -13.55 10.06
N ASP A 471 15.81 -14.69 9.41
CA ASP A 471 15.93 -14.83 7.95
C ASP A 471 14.67 -14.30 7.27
N ALA A 472 14.42 -13.00 7.48
CA ALA A 472 13.31 -12.24 6.92
C ALA A 472 13.80 -11.21 5.92
N TYR A 473 12.96 -10.89 4.96
CA TYR A 473 13.28 -9.99 3.85
C TYR A 473 12.04 -9.27 3.35
N ASP A 474 12.13 -7.95 3.22
CA ASP A 474 11.07 -7.08 2.71
C ASP A 474 11.49 -6.41 1.42
N MET A 475 10.62 -6.47 0.40
CA MET A 475 10.78 -5.69 -0.82
C MET A 475 10.16 -4.30 -0.61
N VAL A 476 11.00 -3.29 -0.75
CA VAL A 476 10.60 -1.89 -0.58
C VAL A 476 10.72 -1.16 -1.91
N LEU A 477 9.75 -0.33 -2.25
CA LEU A 477 9.75 0.53 -3.42
C LEU A 477 9.27 1.93 -3.03
N ASN A 478 10.12 2.94 -3.23
CA ASN A 478 9.76 4.34 -3.00
C ASN A 478 9.19 4.63 -1.60
N GLY A 479 9.78 4.05 -0.57
CA GLY A 479 9.33 4.23 0.81
C GLY A 479 8.10 3.40 1.20
N CYS A 480 7.71 2.47 0.36
CA CYS A 480 6.57 1.59 0.57
C CYS A 480 7.01 0.13 0.55
N GLU A 481 6.72 -0.60 1.60
CA GLU A 481 6.84 -2.05 1.63
C GLU A 481 5.82 -2.66 0.67
N LEU A 482 6.30 -3.24 -0.43
CA LEU A 482 5.48 -3.96 -1.40
C LEU A 482 5.05 -5.32 -0.88
N GLY A 483 5.95 -6.00 -0.20
CA GLY A 483 5.72 -7.31 0.38
C GLY A 483 6.87 -7.75 1.26
N GLY A 484 6.54 -8.56 2.25
CA GLY A 484 7.48 -9.14 3.19
C GLY A 484 7.44 -10.66 3.20
N GLY A 485 8.56 -11.26 3.53
CA GLY A 485 8.71 -12.70 3.59
C GLY A 485 9.76 -13.16 4.57
N SER A 486 9.84 -14.47 4.76
CA SER A 486 10.88 -15.08 5.59
C SER A 486 11.10 -16.56 5.24
N VAL A 487 12.19 -17.10 5.68
CA VAL A 487 12.34 -18.55 5.86
C VAL A 487 11.53 -18.96 7.09
N ARG A 488 10.86 -20.12 7.02
CA ARG A 488 10.00 -20.61 8.11
C ARG A 488 10.74 -21.62 8.97
N ILE A 489 10.37 -21.67 10.23
CA ILE A 489 10.80 -22.74 11.12
C ILE A 489 10.16 -24.04 10.64
N HIS A 490 10.99 -25.06 10.39
CA HIS A 490 10.53 -26.41 10.01
C HIS A 490 10.95 -27.47 11.03
N ASN A 491 11.60 -27.06 12.12
CA ASN A 491 12.06 -27.91 13.20
C ASN A 491 11.24 -27.65 14.47
N GLN A 492 10.75 -28.73 15.12
CA GLN A 492 9.92 -28.64 16.31
C GLN A 492 10.61 -28.00 17.51
N ASP A 493 11.87 -28.36 17.75
CA ASP A 493 12.61 -27.85 18.91
C ASP A 493 12.79 -26.33 18.81
N MET A 494 13.08 -25.85 17.60
CA MET A 494 13.18 -24.43 17.32
C MET A 494 11.82 -23.73 17.50
N GLN A 495 10.72 -24.32 17.01
CA GLN A 495 9.40 -23.72 17.15
C GLN A 495 8.96 -23.63 18.62
N ALA A 496 9.25 -24.68 19.40
CA ALA A 496 8.97 -24.68 20.83
C ALA A 496 9.82 -23.63 21.58
N ALA A 497 11.08 -23.45 21.21
CA ALA A 497 11.94 -22.41 21.79
C ALA A 497 11.37 -21.01 21.51
N VAL A 498 10.95 -20.73 20.29
CA VAL A 498 10.35 -19.43 19.93
C VAL A 498 9.07 -19.17 20.72
N PHE A 499 8.20 -20.17 20.87
CA PHE A 499 6.97 -20.00 21.68
C PHE A 499 7.27 -19.71 23.14
N ARG A 500 8.25 -20.40 23.75
CA ARG A 500 8.69 -20.11 25.13
C ARG A 500 9.22 -18.68 25.29
N ILE A 501 10.03 -18.21 24.31
CA ILE A 501 10.55 -16.84 24.32
C ILE A 501 9.42 -15.81 24.24
N LEU A 502 8.38 -16.09 23.45
CA LEU A 502 7.21 -15.23 23.30
C LEU A 502 6.19 -15.35 24.47
N GLY A 503 6.46 -16.24 25.43
CA GLY A 503 5.59 -16.46 26.57
C GLY A 503 4.28 -17.22 26.22
N ILE A 504 4.25 -17.90 25.07
CA ILE A 504 3.12 -18.75 24.64
C ILE A 504 3.27 -20.11 25.34
N SER A 505 2.29 -20.48 26.17
CA SER A 505 2.30 -21.78 26.84
C SER A 505 2.04 -22.94 25.88
N ASP A 506 2.42 -24.16 26.28
CA ASP A 506 2.19 -25.37 25.47
C ASP A 506 0.69 -25.59 25.19
N ASP A 507 -0.18 -25.33 26.16
CA ASP A 507 -1.62 -25.44 26.00
C ASP A 507 -2.16 -24.41 24.99
N GLU A 508 -1.70 -23.17 25.08
CA GLU A 508 -2.07 -22.11 24.14
C GLU A 508 -1.53 -22.39 22.74
N ALA A 509 -0.30 -22.85 22.62
CA ALA A 509 0.30 -23.26 21.36
C ALA A 509 -0.46 -24.41 20.70
N GLN A 510 -0.88 -25.40 21.51
CA GLN A 510 -1.68 -26.53 21.02
C GLN A 510 -3.09 -26.10 20.60
N GLU A 511 -3.73 -25.20 21.35
CA GLU A 511 -5.06 -24.67 21.00
C GLU A 511 -5.06 -23.88 19.69
N LYS A 512 -4.09 -22.98 19.53
CA LYS A 512 -4.02 -22.07 18.38
C LYS A 512 -3.35 -22.66 17.14
N PHE A 513 -2.30 -23.46 17.33
CA PHE A 513 -1.41 -23.93 16.27
C PHE A 513 -1.21 -25.45 16.25
N GLY A 514 -2.00 -26.21 17.03
CA GLY A 514 -1.80 -27.66 17.21
C GLY A 514 -1.71 -28.45 15.93
N PHE A 515 -2.52 -28.12 14.93
CA PHE A 515 -2.50 -28.76 13.62
C PHE A 515 -1.20 -28.50 12.83
N LEU A 516 -0.59 -27.32 12.96
CA LEU A 516 0.70 -27.01 12.36
C LEU A 516 1.84 -27.71 13.10
N LEU A 517 1.81 -27.68 14.45
CA LEU A 517 2.80 -28.35 15.30
C LEU A 517 2.78 -29.86 15.08
N GLU A 518 1.61 -30.46 14.90
CA GLU A 518 1.46 -31.86 14.53
C GLU A 518 2.07 -32.13 13.13
N ALA A 519 1.76 -31.29 12.14
CA ALA A 519 2.29 -31.44 10.79
C ALA A 519 3.82 -31.36 10.72
N LEU A 520 4.45 -30.52 11.55
CA LEU A 520 5.92 -30.43 11.64
C LEU A 520 6.57 -31.78 12.06
N GLN A 521 5.83 -32.71 12.69
CA GLN A 521 6.33 -34.03 13.10
C GLN A 521 6.52 -34.99 11.93
N TYR A 522 5.88 -34.71 10.79
CA TYR A 522 5.83 -35.64 9.66
C TYR A 522 6.76 -35.26 8.50
N GLY A 523 7.97 -34.79 8.82
CA GLY A 523 9.01 -34.52 7.82
C GLY A 523 8.75 -33.23 7.04
N ALA A 524 8.46 -32.15 7.75
CA ALA A 524 8.32 -30.84 7.13
C ALA A 524 9.58 -30.41 6.37
N PRO A 525 9.47 -30.01 5.10
CA PRO A 525 10.62 -29.53 4.34
C PRO A 525 11.07 -28.14 4.82
N PRO A 526 12.32 -27.73 4.62
CA PRO A 526 12.68 -26.32 4.66
C PRO A 526 11.82 -25.55 3.67
N HIS A 527 11.20 -24.45 4.10
CA HIS A 527 10.33 -23.66 3.25
C HIS A 527 10.41 -22.17 3.57
N ALA A 528 10.13 -21.37 2.56
CA ALA A 528 10.22 -19.93 2.58
C ALA A 528 9.16 -19.31 1.68
N GLY A 529 8.71 -18.13 2.01
CA GLY A 529 7.68 -17.47 1.22
C GLY A 529 7.63 -15.97 1.43
N LEU A 530 6.74 -15.34 0.70
CA LEU A 530 6.55 -13.89 0.70
C LEU A 530 5.10 -13.58 0.31
N ALA A 531 4.58 -12.46 0.81
CA ALA A 531 3.28 -11.95 0.41
C ALA A 531 3.40 -10.49 -0.04
N PHE A 532 2.87 -10.17 -1.25
CA PHE A 532 2.75 -8.80 -1.72
C PHE A 532 1.35 -8.26 -1.52
N GLY A 533 1.25 -6.97 -1.16
CA GLY A 533 -0.03 -6.25 -1.21
C GLY A 533 -0.39 -5.85 -2.63
N LEU A 534 -1.30 -6.58 -3.30
CA LEU A 534 -1.71 -6.27 -4.68
C LEU A 534 -2.29 -4.85 -4.81
N ASP A 535 -3.11 -4.43 -3.84
CA ASP A 535 -3.73 -3.10 -3.84
C ASP A 535 -2.66 -2.00 -3.78
N ARG A 536 -1.64 -2.18 -2.93
CA ARG A 536 -0.52 -1.27 -2.75
C ARG A 536 0.38 -1.21 -4.00
N LEU A 537 0.67 -2.35 -4.59
CA LEU A 537 1.44 -2.45 -5.84
C LEU A 537 0.74 -1.69 -6.98
N VAL A 538 -0.55 -1.93 -7.17
CA VAL A 538 -1.34 -1.24 -8.21
C VAL A 538 -1.48 0.26 -7.92
N MET A 539 -1.64 0.66 -6.65
CA MET A 539 -1.67 2.06 -6.24
C MET A 539 -0.38 2.78 -6.67
N LEU A 540 0.78 2.23 -6.36
CA LEU A 540 2.08 2.80 -6.76
C LEU A 540 2.22 2.86 -8.29
N MET A 541 1.95 1.76 -9.00
CA MET A 541 2.09 1.69 -10.47
C MET A 541 1.15 2.66 -11.22
N THR A 542 0.01 3.03 -10.63
CA THR A 542 -0.97 3.96 -11.24
C THR A 542 -0.85 5.38 -10.73
N GLY A 543 0.05 5.66 -9.79
CA GLY A 543 0.20 6.96 -9.14
C GLY A 543 -1.03 7.38 -8.33
N ALA A 544 -1.86 6.42 -7.90
CA ALA A 544 -3.01 6.70 -7.05
C ALA A 544 -2.58 7.09 -5.62
N SER A 545 -3.31 7.99 -5.00
CA SER A 545 -3.01 8.49 -3.65
C SER A 545 -3.52 7.58 -2.53
N SER A 546 -4.42 6.65 -2.86
CA SER A 546 -5.01 5.71 -1.91
C SER A 546 -5.37 4.38 -2.59
N ILE A 547 -5.25 3.28 -1.85
CA ILE A 547 -5.69 1.95 -2.33
C ILE A 547 -7.19 1.91 -2.64
N ARG A 548 -8.01 2.81 -2.07
CA ARG A 548 -9.44 2.94 -2.39
C ARG A 548 -9.70 3.33 -3.84
N GLU A 549 -8.73 3.93 -4.51
CA GLU A 549 -8.84 4.31 -5.93
C GLU A 549 -8.55 3.16 -6.90
N VAL A 550 -7.94 2.08 -6.42
CA VAL A 550 -7.61 0.88 -7.19
C VAL A 550 -8.44 -0.34 -6.81
N MET A 551 -9.41 -0.17 -5.91
CA MET A 551 -10.39 -1.18 -5.50
C MET A 551 -11.78 -0.81 -6.02
N ALA A 552 -12.55 -1.82 -6.47
CA ALA A 552 -13.89 -1.56 -7.00
C ALA A 552 -14.84 -1.00 -5.93
N PHE A 553 -14.93 -1.65 -4.77
CA PHE A 553 -15.85 -1.29 -3.68
C PHE A 553 -15.12 -1.28 -2.32
N PRO A 554 -14.26 -0.26 -2.06
CA PRO A 554 -13.57 -0.13 -0.80
C PRO A 554 -14.50 0.34 0.32
N LYS A 555 -14.05 0.20 1.57
CA LYS A 555 -14.68 0.80 2.75
C LYS A 555 -14.16 2.23 2.98
N THR A 556 -14.93 3.03 3.72
CA THR A 556 -14.48 4.32 4.27
C THR A 556 -13.37 4.13 5.30
N THR A 557 -12.78 5.23 5.77
CA THR A 557 -11.81 5.22 6.87
C THR A 557 -12.41 4.74 8.20
N THR A 558 -13.74 4.70 8.32
CA THR A 558 -14.47 4.17 9.48
C THR A 558 -14.97 2.73 9.26
N ALA A 559 -14.37 2.00 8.31
CA ALA A 559 -14.74 0.62 7.95
C ALA A 559 -16.20 0.43 7.50
N ALA A 560 -16.85 1.48 6.99
CA ALA A 560 -18.24 1.44 6.52
C ALA A 560 -18.32 1.42 4.98
N CYS A 561 -19.40 0.84 4.46
CA CYS A 561 -19.75 0.88 3.04
C CYS A 561 -21.01 1.71 2.81
N PRO A 562 -20.90 2.98 2.37
CA PRO A 562 -22.06 3.85 2.15
C PRO A 562 -22.98 3.34 1.03
N LEU A 563 -22.49 2.54 0.10
CA LEU A 563 -23.26 1.95 -1.00
C LEU A 563 -24.27 0.93 -0.49
N THR A 564 -23.85 0.04 0.42
CA THR A 564 -24.68 -1.06 0.92
C THR A 564 -25.20 -0.84 2.33
N ASN A 565 -24.82 0.27 2.97
CA ASN A 565 -25.07 0.59 4.38
C ASN A 565 -24.52 -0.50 5.33
N ALA A 566 -23.39 -1.12 4.96
CA ALA A 566 -22.70 -2.08 5.80
C ALA A 566 -21.64 -1.37 6.69
N PRO A 567 -21.43 -1.80 7.96
CA PRO A 567 -22.15 -2.86 8.65
C PRO A 567 -23.59 -2.45 9.02
N GLY A 568 -24.51 -3.41 8.98
CA GLY A 568 -25.92 -3.22 9.30
C GLY A 568 -26.33 -4.00 10.55
N LYS A 569 -27.55 -3.76 10.99
CA LYS A 569 -28.16 -4.51 12.10
C LYS A 569 -28.45 -5.95 11.64
N ALA A 570 -28.08 -6.92 12.45
CA ALA A 570 -28.46 -8.30 12.20
C ALA A 570 -29.95 -8.54 12.51
N ASN A 571 -30.56 -9.48 11.78
CA ASN A 571 -31.94 -9.87 12.03
C ASN A 571 -32.04 -10.59 13.41
N PRO A 572 -32.97 -10.19 14.31
CA PRO A 572 -33.11 -10.79 15.63
C PRO A 572 -33.36 -12.32 15.59
N GLU A 573 -34.10 -12.81 14.59
CA GLU A 573 -34.34 -14.25 14.43
C GLU A 573 -33.04 -15.01 14.09
N GLN A 574 -32.19 -14.42 13.23
CA GLN A 574 -30.88 -15.00 12.92
C GLN A 574 -29.98 -15.01 14.16
N LEU A 575 -29.97 -13.94 14.96
CA LEU A 575 -29.20 -13.89 16.21
C LEU A 575 -29.63 -15.00 17.17
N LYS A 576 -30.96 -15.18 17.33
CA LYS A 576 -31.53 -16.26 18.15
C LYS A 576 -31.16 -17.64 17.61
N GLU A 577 -31.20 -17.85 16.30
CA GLU A 577 -30.80 -19.10 15.65
C GLU A 577 -29.34 -19.43 15.91
N LEU A 578 -28.47 -18.40 15.88
CA LEU A 578 -27.04 -18.50 16.17
C LEU A 578 -26.73 -18.65 17.66
N GLY A 579 -27.68 -18.38 18.54
CA GLY A 579 -27.49 -18.41 20.00
C GLY A 579 -26.63 -17.25 20.52
N ILE A 580 -26.68 -16.09 19.88
CA ILE A 580 -25.90 -14.90 20.24
C ILE A 580 -26.81 -13.70 20.47
N ALA A 581 -26.34 -12.73 21.27
CA ALA A 581 -27.01 -11.47 21.54
C ALA A 581 -26.04 -10.30 21.33
N THR A 582 -26.56 -9.14 20.91
CA THR A 582 -25.77 -7.91 20.82
C THR A 582 -25.85 -7.14 22.13
N ILE A 583 -24.69 -6.77 22.69
CA ILE A 583 -24.57 -5.86 23.83
C ILE A 583 -24.22 -4.49 23.27
N VAL A 584 -25.12 -3.51 23.41
CA VAL A 584 -24.88 -2.13 23.01
C VAL A 584 -24.71 -1.30 24.27
N GLU A 585 -23.54 -0.71 24.48
CA GLU A 585 -23.31 0.20 25.60
C GLU A 585 -24.29 1.38 25.55
N GLY A 586 -25.06 1.58 26.62
CA GLY A 586 -25.97 2.73 26.79
C GLY A 586 -27.46 2.42 26.77
N LYS A 587 -27.89 1.17 26.59
CA LYS A 587 -29.26 0.75 26.89
C LYS A 587 -29.23 -0.51 27.78
N ASN A 588 -29.28 -0.29 29.10
CA ASN A 588 -29.63 -1.35 30.05
C ASN A 588 -31.04 -1.87 29.74
N ASN A 589 -31.12 -2.93 28.94
CA ASN A 589 -32.24 -3.84 28.95
C ASN A 589 -31.65 -5.22 29.27
N CYS A 590 -31.38 -5.43 30.55
CA CYS A 590 -31.37 -6.78 31.14
C CYS A 590 -32.81 -7.31 31.05
N CYS A 591 -33.08 -8.12 30.05
CA CYS A 591 -34.12 -9.15 30.11
C CYS A 591 -33.39 -10.45 29.80
N ILE A 592 -32.74 -10.99 30.79
CA ILE A 592 -32.47 -12.43 30.91
C ILE A 592 -33.67 -12.93 31.69
N ASP A 593 -34.71 -13.35 30.99
CA ASP A 593 -35.74 -14.22 31.58
C ASP A 593 -35.23 -15.66 31.48
N GLU A 594 -35.30 -16.35 32.59
CA GLU A 594 -34.88 -17.72 32.90
C GLU A 594 -35.42 -18.80 31.94
#